data_7b62491f6040f806873ff3dfcc5c9cc9
#
_entry.id   7b62491f6040f806873ff3dfcc5c9cc9
#
_cell.length_a   1.000
_cell.length_b   1.000
_cell.length_c   1.000
_cell.angle_alpha   90.00
_cell.angle_beta   90.00
_cell.angle_gamma   90.00
#
_symmetry.space_group_name_H-M   'P 1'
#
loop_
_entity.id
_entity.type
_entity.pdbx_description
1 polymer ?
#
loop_
_entity_poly.entity_id
_entity_poly.type
_entity_poly.pdbx_seq_one_letter_code
_entity_poly.pdbx_strand_id
1 'polypeptide(L)'
;MAALGLALAACAVPPDQGHIVDGVVMVAPPTPLVDVIPAPPQPGYLWIGGYWNWVGGRYSWVAGHWTAPRPGHHWVAYEWVRQGDGWRLRPGHWVRG
;
A
#
# COMPACT_ATOMS: atom_id res chain seq x y z
N MET A 1 -10.09 30.84 -27.47
CA MET A 1 -10.86 30.58 -27.30
C MET A 1 -11.19 29.26 -26.92
N ALA A 2 -11.65 28.66 -27.57
CA ALA A 2 -12.05 27.36 -27.33
C ALA A 2 -11.06 26.60 -26.57
N ALA A 3 -9.96 26.81 -26.75
CA ALA A 3 -8.93 26.08 -26.15
C ALA A 3 -9.17 25.73 -24.75
N LEU A 4 -9.88 26.43 -24.11
CA LEU A 4 -10.11 26.15 -22.82
C LEU A 4 -10.62 24.85 -22.53
N GLY A 5 -11.52 24.45 -23.13
CA GLY A 5 -12.13 23.25 -22.85
C GLY A 5 -11.14 22.18 -22.65
N LEU A 6 -10.13 22.31 -23.29
CA LEU A 6 -9.19 21.34 -23.23
C LEU A 6 -8.64 21.10 -21.96
N ALA A 7 -8.30 22.02 -21.39
CA ALA A 7 -7.61 21.90 -20.20
C ALA A 7 -8.35 20.98 -19.32
N LEU A 8 -9.57 21.00 -19.38
CA LEU A 8 -10.33 20.17 -18.58
C LEU A 8 -10.11 18.76 -18.83
N ALA A 9 -10.19 18.41 -19.97
CA ALA A 9 -10.08 17.05 -20.33
C ALA A 9 -8.78 16.56 -19.74
N ALA A 10 -7.84 17.36 -19.73
CA ALA A 10 -6.55 16.94 -19.27
C ALA A 10 -6.56 16.62 -17.81
N CYS A 11 -7.42 17.21 -17.11
CA CYS A 11 -7.43 16.98 -15.68
C CYS A 11 -8.23 15.76 -15.31
N ALA A 12 -8.93 15.25 -16.20
CA ALA A 12 -9.77 14.12 -15.90
C ALA A 12 -8.96 12.88 -15.59
N VAL A 13 -9.35 12.15 -14.62
CA VAL A 13 -8.70 10.93 -14.27
C VAL A 13 -9.21 9.82 -15.16
N PRO A 14 -8.32 9.09 -15.81
CA PRO A 14 -8.76 8.00 -16.67
C PRO A 14 -9.56 6.98 -15.87
N PRO A 15 -10.66 6.53 -16.41
CA PRO A 15 -11.52 5.59 -15.70
C PRO A 15 -10.86 4.24 -15.43
N ASP A 16 -9.84 3.90 -16.17
CA ASP A 16 -9.22 2.63 -15.97
C ASP A 16 -8.12 2.65 -14.92
N GLN A 17 -7.94 3.73 -14.25
CA GLN A 17 -6.94 3.77 -13.25
C GLN A 17 -7.46 3.27 -11.92
N GLY A 18 -8.49 2.54 -11.93
CA GLY A 18 -9.09 2.04 -10.73
C GLY A 18 -9.84 3.15 -10.04
N HIS A 19 -10.68 2.79 -9.14
CA HIS A 19 -11.49 3.78 -8.47
C HIS A 19 -11.04 3.90 -7.03
N ILE A 20 -10.69 5.10 -6.63
CA ILE A 20 -10.38 5.39 -5.25
C ILE A 20 -11.39 6.43 -4.81
N VAL A 21 -12.24 6.03 -3.90
CA VAL A 21 -13.23 6.92 -3.35
C VAL A 21 -12.94 7.02 -1.87
N ASP A 22 -12.55 8.19 -1.40
CA ASP A 22 -12.20 8.39 0.02
C ASP A 22 -11.17 7.38 0.49
N GLY A 23 -10.19 7.11 -0.32
CA GLY A 23 -9.13 6.18 0.05
C GLY A 23 -9.50 4.71 -0.10
N VAL A 24 -10.64 4.42 -0.69
CA VAL A 24 -11.08 3.05 -0.89
C VAL A 24 -10.84 2.64 -2.33
N VAL A 25 -10.17 1.50 -2.52
CA VAL A 25 -9.88 0.96 -3.83
C VAL A 25 -10.95 -0.07 -4.17
N MET A 26 -11.51 0.04 -5.35
CA MET A 26 -12.65 -0.82 -5.73
C MET A 26 -12.23 -2.15 -6.36
N VAL A 27 -10.95 -2.43 -6.40
CA VAL A 27 -10.43 -3.69 -6.94
C VAL A 27 -9.77 -4.45 -5.81
N ALA A 28 -10.13 -5.70 -5.62
CA ALA A 28 -9.57 -6.50 -4.53
C ALA A 28 -8.06 -6.68 -4.72
N PRO A 29 -7.30 -6.61 -3.64
CA PRO A 29 -5.85 -6.82 -3.75
C PRO A 29 -5.55 -8.27 -4.12
N PRO A 30 -4.46 -8.50 -4.84
CA PRO A 30 -4.06 -9.88 -5.16
C PRO A 30 -3.60 -10.61 -3.91
N THR A 31 -3.47 -11.92 -4.02
CA THR A 31 -2.90 -12.70 -2.94
C THR A 31 -1.49 -12.22 -2.67
N PRO A 32 -1.11 -12.02 -1.43
CA PRO A 32 0.25 -11.55 -1.11
C PRO A 32 1.31 -12.49 -1.66
N LEU A 33 2.42 -11.90 -2.12
CA LEU A 33 3.54 -12.70 -2.57
C LEU A 33 4.28 -13.25 -1.36
N VAL A 34 4.97 -14.35 -1.55
CA VAL A 34 5.75 -14.95 -0.47
C VAL A 34 7.12 -14.28 -0.46
N ASP A 35 7.50 -13.73 0.69
CA ASP A 35 8.79 -13.08 0.81
C ASP A 35 9.90 -14.12 0.85
N VAL A 36 11.01 -13.81 0.19
CA VAL A 36 12.23 -14.58 0.35
C VAL A 36 13.04 -13.75 1.34
N ILE A 37 13.11 -14.22 2.57
CA ILE A 37 13.70 -13.44 3.65
C ILE A 37 15.20 -13.72 3.75
N PRO A 38 16.05 -12.74 3.44
CA PRO A 38 17.50 -12.95 3.53
C PRO A 38 17.94 -12.95 5.00
N ALA A 39 19.17 -13.33 5.25
CA ALA A 39 19.68 -13.33 6.61
C ALA A 39 19.64 -11.90 7.17
N PRO A 40 19.35 -11.74 8.46
CA PRO A 40 19.29 -10.40 9.04
C PRO A 40 20.69 -9.76 9.05
N PRO A 41 20.75 -8.45 8.84
CA PRO A 41 22.06 -7.76 8.84
C PRO A 41 22.66 -7.71 10.23
N GLN A 42 21.85 -7.78 11.25
CA GLN A 42 22.30 -7.81 12.63
C GLN A 42 21.31 -8.61 13.46
N PRO A 43 21.76 -9.25 14.55
CA PRO A 43 20.87 -9.97 15.44
C PRO A 43 19.81 -9.01 15.99
N GLY A 44 18.61 -9.52 16.15
CA GLY A 44 17.55 -8.72 16.75
C GLY A 44 16.76 -7.84 15.79
N TYR A 45 17.17 -7.76 14.54
CA TYR A 45 16.41 -6.98 13.58
C TYR A 45 15.08 -7.65 13.30
N LEU A 46 14.11 -6.84 12.91
CA LEU A 46 12.76 -7.29 12.67
C LEU A 46 12.50 -7.28 11.17
N TRP A 47 11.88 -8.33 10.67
CA TRP A 47 11.49 -8.38 9.26
C TRP A 47 10.14 -7.70 9.09
N ILE A 48 10.10 -6.69 8.21
CA ILE A 48 8.87 -6.02 7.83
C ILE A 48 8.42 -6.67 6.54
N GLY A 49 7.30 -7.35 6.57
CA GLY A 49 6.82 -8.06 5.40
C GLY A 49 6.44 -7.14 4.26
N GLY A 50 6.55 -7.65 3.04
CA GLY A 50 6.12 -6.89 1.88
C GLY A 50 4.61 -6.79 1.83
N TYR A 51 4.11 -5.93 0.96
CA TYR A 51 2.67 -5.74 0.85
C TYR A 51 2.33 -5.14 -0.52
N TRP A 52 1.06 -5.23 -0.89
CA TRP A 52 0.60 -4.61 -2.11
C TRP A 52 0.28 -3.14 -1.83
N ASN A 53 0.85 -2.25 -2.62
CA ASN A 53 0.55 -0.83 -2.55
C ASN A 53 -0.26 -0.45 -3.78
N TRP A 54 -1.17 0.48 -3.63
CA TRP A 54 -1.98 0.95 -4.76
C TRP A 54 -1.37 2.26 -5.24
N VAL A 55 -0.83 2.23 -6.45
CA VAL A 55 -0.19 3.42 -7.00
C VAL A 55 -0.34 3.41 -8.50
N GLY A 56 -0.64 4.55 -9.07
CA GLY A 56 -0.80 4.66 -10.52
C GLY A 56 -1.95 3.83 -11.07
N GLY A 57 -2.98 3.64 -10.30
CA GLY A 57 -4.16 2.90 -10.74
C GLY A 57 -4.01 1.39 -10.70
N ARG A 58 -3.02 0.86 -10.01
CA ARG A 58 -2.84 -0.58 -9.94
C ARG A 58 -2.08 -0.98 -8.69
N TYR A 59 -2.14 -2.26 -8.35
CA TYR A 59 -1.39 -2.78 -7.23
C TYR A 59 0.08 -2.98 -7.65
N SER A 60 0.99 -2.61 -6.78
CA SER A 60 2.41 -2.76 -6.98
C SER A 60 3.00 -3.35 -5.71
N TRP A 61 3.80 -4.38 -5.83
CA TRP A 61 4.36 -5.05 -4.66
C TRP A 61 5.52 -4.25 -4.07
N VAL A 62 5.47 -4.02 -2.77
CA VAL A 62 6.55 -3.37 -2.04
C VAL A 62 7.28 -4.48 -1.31
N ALA A 63 8.54 -4.67 -1.59
CA ALA A 63 9.31 -5.74 -0.98
C ALA A 63 9.51 -5.53 0.51
N GLY A 64 9.55 -6.63 1.24
CA GLY A 64 9.84 -6.56 2.67
C GLY A 64 11.29 -6.17 2.92
N HIS A 65 11.60 -5.83 4.14
CA HIS A 65 12.96 -5.43 4.50
C HIS A 65 13.20 -5.60 6.00
N TRP A 66 14.49 -5.62 6.37
CA TRP A 66 14.86 -5.70 7.76
C TRP A 66 14.93 -4.30 8.35
N THR A 67 14.50 -4.16 9.59
CA THR A 67 14.59 -2.88 10.30
C THR A 67 15.07 -3.12 11.73
N ALA A 68 15.70 -2.11 12.29
CA ALA A 68 16.10 -2.17 13.67
C ALA A 68 14.85 -2.21 14.57
N PRO A 69 14.89 -2.95 15.66
CA PRO A 69 13.75 -3.00 16.56
C PRO A 69 13.58 -1.65 17.23
N ARG A 70 12.35 -1.35 17.63
CA ARG A 70 12.05 -0.14 18.39
C ARG A 70 11.68 -0.57 19.78
N PRO A 71 12.55 -0.33 20.76
CA PRO A 71 12.30 -0.77 22.13
C PRO A 71 10.94 -0.33 22.67
N GLY A 72 10.26 -1.22 23.32
CA GLY A 72 8.95 -0.93 23.89
C GLY A 72 7.83 -0.86 22.88
N HIS A 73 8.10 -1.24 21.63
CA HIS A 73 7.09 -1.20 20.57
C HIS A 73 7.10 -2.51 19.81
N HIS A 74 5.98 -2.77 19.11
CA HIS A 74 5.93 -3.89 18.18
C HIS A 74 5.38 -3.39 16.87
N TRP A 75 5.69 -4.11 15.80
CA TRP A 75 5.25 -3.73 14.46
C TRP A 75 3.91 -4.35 14.13
N VAL A 76 3.01 -3.53 13.59
CA VAL A 76 1.72 -4.00 13.09
C VAL A 76 1.81 -3.93 11.57
N ALA A 77 1.60 -5.05 10.91
CA ALA A 77 1.78 -5.14 9.47
C ALA A 77 0.73 -4.38 8.68
N TYR A 78 1.08 -4.01 7.45
CA TYR A 78 0.14 -3.43 6.51
C TYR A 78 -0.96 -4.47 6.26
N GLU A 79 -2.17 -3.99 6.08
CA GLU A 79 -3.29 -4.89 5.85
C GLU A 79 -4.36 -4.23 4.99
N TRP A 80 -4.85 -4.95 3.99
CA TRP A 80 -5.98 -4.47 3.22
C TRP A 80 -7.25 -5.00 3.88
N VAL A 81 -8.16 -4.09 4.19
CA VAL A 81 -9.42 -4.48 4.84
C VAL A 81 -10.60 -4.07 3.98
N ARG A 82 -11.66 -4.87 4.03
CA ARG A 82 -12.88 -4.53 3.30
C ARG A 82 -13.52 -3.30 3.91
N GLN A 83 -14.02 -2.43 3.06
CA GLN A 83 -14.75 -1.28 3.52
C GLN A 83 -15.82 -1.01 2.46
N GLY A 84 -17.06 -1.32 2.80
CA GLY A 84 -18.14 -1.21 1.84
C GLY A 84 -17.89 -2.16 0.67
N ASP A 85 -17.96 -1.64 -0.55
CA ASP A 85 -17.74 -2.46 -1.73
C ASP A 85 -16.29 -2.45 -2.16
N GLY A 86 -15.41 -1.84 -1.39
CA GLY A 86 -14.02 -1.71 -1.77
C GLY A 86 -13.06 -2.14 -0.68
N TRP A 87 -11.84 -1.69 -0.79
CA TRP A 87 -10.74 -2.09 0.09
C TRP A 87 -9.94 -0.88 0.50
N ARG A 88 -9.52 -0.85 1.76
CA ARG A 88 -8.72 0.26 2.28
C ARG A 88 -7.44 -0.32 2.85
N LEU A 89 -6.32 0.31 2.55
CA LEU A 89 -5.05 -0.10 3.13
C LEU A 89 -4.90 0.48 4.52
N ARG A 90 -4.67 -0.39 5.49
CA ARG A 90 -4.33 0.03 6.82
C ARG A 90 -2.82 0.02 6.89
N PRO A 91 -2.17 1.18 7.00
CA PRO A 91 -0.70 1.24 6.95
C PRO A 91 -0.05 0.49 8.10
N GLY A 92 1.10 -0.11 7.82
CA GLY A 92 1.90 -0.71 8.87
C GLY A 92 2.42 0.38 9.81
N HIS A 93 2.58 0.05 11.06
CA HIS A 93 3.00 1.06 12.03
C HIS A 93 3.51 0.41 13.32
N TRP A 94 4.20 1.21 14.11
CA TRP A 94 4.69 0.77 15.40
C TRP A 94 3.66 1.08 16.47
N VAL A 95 3.48 0.14 17.38
CA VAL A 95 2.54 0.30 18.49
C VAL A 95 3.31 0.06 19.79
N ARG A 96 3.08 0.92 20.74
CA ARG A 96 3.75 0.80 22.04
C ARG A 96 3.20 -0.41 22.78
N GLY A 97 4.04 -1.16 23.42
CA GLY A 97 3.60 -2.29 24.23
C GLY A 97 4.06 -3.66 23.87
#